data_e237ff19681d7df7d629187be33e5722
#
_entry.id   e237ff19681d7df7d629187be33e5722
#
_cell.length_a   1.000
_cell.length_b   1.000
_cell.length_c   1.000
_cell.angle_alpha   90.00
_cell.angle_beta   90.00
_cell.angle_gamma   90.00
#
_symmetry.space_group_name_H-M   'P 1'
#
loop_
_entity.id
_entity.type
_entity.pdbx_description
1 polymer ?
#
loop_
_entity_poly.entity_id
_entity_poly.type
_entity_poly.pdbx_seq_one_letter_code
_entity_poly.pdbx_strand_id
1 'polypeptide(L)'
;MYDKEMIRKVCDLTFSKEEVVRNQTTIKYDTEHPFKTYYNVSTIMGAINKYISNEWDDQTLAHWACIYCWILSGGFDDNVKEDLDTFEGFFRDVVTWDLDGLSFFSAEDNHLQDMHECIKLFERYDHIWQTRKQWRAVYAMIGPFAEENGDQYVALINDTTKEYMIIYSDHLENGFQDEHFKFVTQEEHILLIEQLKNSGYQILSCSEEYYYSEILDQ
;
A
#
# COMPACT_ATOMS: atom_id res chain seq x y z
N MET A 1 1.24 21.90 -14.32
CA MET A 1 2.50 21.81 -13.53
C MET A 1 2.10 22.00 -12.08
N TYR A 2 2.10 20.92 -11.29
CA TYR A 2 1.94 21.06 -9.85
C TYR A 2 3.26 21.63 -9.32
N ASP A 3 3.21 22.83 -8.80
CA ASP A 3 4.34 23.42 -8.10
C ASP A 3 4.40 22.94 -6.65
N LYS A 4 5.42 23.33 -5.93
CA LYS A 4 5.59 23.01 -4.50
C LYS A 4 4.38 23.42 -3.65
N GLU A 5 3.70 24.47 -4.04
CA GLU A 5 2.51 24.97 -3.32
C GLU A 5 1.35 24.00 -3.46
N MET A 6 1.13 23.43 -4.65
CA MET A 6 0.08 22.44 -4.88
C MET A 6 0.39 21.14 -4.11
N ILE A 7 1.62 20.63 -4.17
CA ILE A 7 2.03 19.45 -3.38
C ILE A 7 1.73 19.71 -1.90
N ARG A 8 2.11 20.88 -1.38
CA ARG A 8 1.84 21.23 0.01
C ARG A 8 0.33 21.28 0.30
N LYS A 9 -0.49 21.88 -0.56
CA LYS A 9 -1.94 21.92 -0.38
C LYS A 9 -2.57 20.52 -0.36
N VAL A 10 -2.09 19.61 -1.18
CA VAL A 10 -2.55 18.20 -1.20
C VAL A 10 -2.16 17.51 0.10
N CYS A 11 -0.91 17.66 0.55
CA CYS A 11 -0.43 17.10 1.82
C CYS A 11 -1.12 17.71 3.04
N ASP A 12 -1.43 19.03 3.01
CA ASP A 12 -2.10 19.75 4.09
C ASP A 12 -3.64 19.65 4.02
N LEU A 13 -4.19 18.91 3.03
CA LEU A 13 -5.63 18.75 2.79
C LEU A 13 -6.38 20.09 2.60
N THR A 14 -5.72 21.07 1.98
CA THR A 14 -6.24 22.44 1.79
C THR A 14 -6.41 22.81 0.31
N PHE A 15 -6.28 21.83 -0.62
CA PHE A 15 -6.51 22.05 -2.04
C PHE A 15 -8.00 22.23 -2.37
N SER A 16 -8.30 22.93 -3.47
CA SER A 16 -9.65 22.94 -4.03
C SER A 16 -9.72 22.04 -5.28
N LYS A 17 -10.89 21.42 -5.50
CA LYS A 17 -11.16 20.56 -6.67
C LYS A 17 -10.91 21.29 -8.00
N GLU A 18 -11.27 22.57 -8.07
CA GLU A 18 -11.08 23.40 -9.27
C GLU A 18 -9.59 23.68 -9.55
N GLU A 19 -8.76 23.80 -8.52
CA GLU A 19 -7.31 23.97 -8.68
C GLU A 19 -6.69 22.71 -9.27
N VAL A 20 -7.16 21.54 -8.86
CA VAL A 20 -6.68 20.23 -9.32
C VAL A 20 -7.00 19.99 -10.78
N VAL A 21 -8.25 20.16 -11.18
CA VAL A 21 -8.71 19.94 -12.57
C VAL A 21 -7.98 20.84 -13.58
N ARG A 22 -7.57 22.04 -13.17
CA ARG A 22 -6.83 22.99 -14.04
C ARG A 22 -5.37 22.63 -14.26
N ASN A 23 -4.76 21.80 -13.38
CA ASN A 23 -3.31 21.66 -13.32
C ASN A 23 -2.80 20.23 -13.60
N GLN A 24 -3.55 19.40 -14.34
CA GLN A 24 -3.23 18.01 -14.66
C GLN A 24 -1.95 17.81 -15.50
N THR A 25 -0.93 18.66 -15.35
CA THR A 25 0.32 18.51 -16.11
C THR A 25 1.53 18.62 -15.22
N THR A 26 2.29 17.56 -15.19
CA THR A 26 3.67 17.41 -14.70
C THR A 26 3.95 17.97 -13.30
N ILE A 27 3.94 17.10 -12.31
CA ILE A 27 4.44 17.40 -10.96
C ILE A 27 5.94 17.66 -11.06
N LYS A 28 6.40 18.79 -10.53
CA LYS A 28 7.84 19.06 -10.36
C LYS A 28 8.22 18.90 -8.91
N TYR A 29 9.00 17.88 -8.65
CA TYR A 29 9.55 17.64 -7.34
C TYR A 29 10.74 18.56 -7.06
N ASP A 30 10.93 18.91 -5.80
CA ASP A 30 12.11 19.58 -5.28
C ASP A 30 13.00 18.62 -4.46
N THR A 31 12.61 17.35 -4.43
CA THR A 31 13.30 16.30 -3.71
C THR A 31 13.53 15.09 -4.61
N GLU A 32 14.65 14.42 -4.37
CA GLU A 32 15.01 13.16 -5.02
C GLU A 32 14.34 11.95 -4.35
N HIS A 33 13.64 12.16 -3.23
CA HIS A 33 13.03 11.09 -2.42
C HIS A 33 11.56 11.39 -2.11
N PRO A 34 10.66 11.38 -3.10
CA PRO A 34 9.28 11.79 -2.91
C PRO A 34 8.54 10.98 -1.84
N PHE A 35 8.66 9.66 -1.85
CA PHE A 35 7.99 8.82 -0.86
C PHE A 35 8.47 9.12 0.56
N LYS A 36 9.78 9.09 0.80
CA LYS A 36 10.35 9.40 2.13
C LYS A 36 10.00 10.80 2.62
N THR A 37 9.84 11.74 1.70
CA THR A 37 9.56 13.14 2.02
C THR A 37 8.08 13.39 2.29
N TYR A 38 7.18 12.78 1.52
CA TYR A 38 5.77 13.14 1.52
C TYR A 38 4.86 12.07 2.12
N TYR A 39 5.32 10.83 2.28
CA TYR A 39 4.51 9.80 2.93
C TYR A 39 4.23 10.17 4.38
N ASN A 40 2.93 10.33 4.67
CA ASN A 40 2.46 10.64 6.01
C ASN A 40 1.07 10.02 6.20
N VAL A 41 0.98 9.03 7.06
CA VAL A 41 -0.28 8.34 7.37
C VAL A 41 -1.35 9.29 7.90
N SER A 42 -0.96 10.31 8.68
CA SER A 42 -1.92 11.29 9.21
C SER A 42 -2.59 12.09 8.10
N THR A 43 -1.91 12.31 6.97
CA THR A 43 -2.50 12.95 5.79
C THR A 43 -3.55 12.02 5.16
N ILE A 44 -3.25 10.72 5.01
CA ILE A 44 -4.18 9.74 4.45
C ILE A 44 -5.42 9.61 5.34
N MET A 45 -5.21 9.41 6.65
CA MET A 45 -6.30 9.33 7.62
C MET A 45 -7.14 10.61 7.68
N GLY A 46 -6.49 11.77 7.55
CA GLY A 46 -7.15 13.06 7.50
C GLY A 46 -8.08 13.19 6.30
N ALA A 47 -7.66 12.74 5.11
CA ALA A 47 -8.47 12.73 3.90
C ALA A 47 -9.70 11.81 4.05
N ILE A 48 -9.49 10.58 4.54
CA ILE A 48 -10.57 9.62 4.78
C ILE A 48 -11.56 10.18 5.83
N ASN A 49 -11.08 10.80 6.89
CA ASN A 49 -11.95 11.41 7.91
C ASN A 49 -12.77 12.60 7.37
N LYS A 50 -12.22 13.41 6.46
CA LYS A 50 -12.99 14.46 5.76
C LYS A 50 -14.13 13.88 4.93
N TYR A 51 -13.91 12.73 4.30
CA TYR A 51 -14.94 12.00 3.58
C TYR A 51 -16.01 11.43 4.54
N ILE A 52 -15.61 10.73 5.60
CA ILE A 52 -16.53 10.16 6.60
C ILE A 52 -17.39 11.26 7.26
N SER A 53 -16.83 12.44 7.48
CA SER A 53 -17.55 13.59 8.06
C SER A 53 -18.42 14.36 7.05
N ASN A 54 -18.50 13.92 5.78
CA ASN A 54 -19.17 14.60 4.68
C ASN A 54 -18.62 16.02 4.37
N GLU A 55 -17.37 16.31 4.77
CA GLU A 55 -16.68 17.53 4.33
C GLU A 55 -16.22 17.40 2.87
N TRP A 56 -15.85 16.18 2.46
CA TRP A 56 -15.52 15.81 1.09
C TRP A 56 -16.54 14.84 0.52
N ASP A 57 -16.84 15.01 -0.78
CA ASP A 57 -17.57 14.03 -1.57
C ASP A 57 -16.65 12.96 -2.17
N ASP A 58 -17.21 11.89 -2.75
CA ASP A 58 -16.48 10.80 -3.39
C ASP A 58 -15.47 11.31 -4.42
N GLN A 59 -15.89 12.27 -5.26
CA GLN A 59 -15.04 12.81 -6.31
C GLN A 59 -13.86 13.58 -5.72
N THR A 60 -14.04 14.26 -4.61
CA THR A 60 -12.96 14.99 -3.93
C THR A 60 -11.95 14.04 -3.33
N LEU A 61 -12.41 12.98 -2.64
CA LEU A 61 -11.54 11.94 -2.11
C LEU A 61 -10.78 11.23 -3.23
N ALA A 62 -11.47 10.80 -4.29
CA ALA A 62 -10.86 10.11 -5.43
C ALA A 62 -9.78 10.96 -6.12
N HIS A 63 -10.06 12.24 -6.36
CA HIS A 63 -9.08 13.15 -6.95
C HIS A 63 -7.87 13.36 -6.03
N TRP A 64 -8.11 13.53 -4.73
CA TRP A 64 -7.02 13.65 -3.77
C TRP A 64 -6.15 12.40 -3.76
N ALA A 65 -6.76 11.20 -3.68
CA ALA A 65 -6.05 9.93 -3.65
C ALA A 65 -5.17 9.75 -4.89
N CYS A 66 -5.72 9.98 -6.08
CA CYS A 66 -4.98 9.92 -7.34
C CYS A 66 -3.74 10.83 -7.34
N ILE A 67 -3.90 12.10 -6.90
CA ILE A 67 -2.78 13.05 -6.89
C ILE A 67 -1.76 12.69 -5.82
N TYR A 68 -2.23 12.30 -4.64
CA TYR A 68 -1.33 11.94 -3.55
C TYR A 68 -0.54 10.67 -3.89
N CYS A 69 -1.18 9.70 -4.53
CA CYS A 69 -0.52 8.52 -5.10
C CYS A 69 0.60 8.92 -6.08
N TRP A 70 0.34 9.85 -6.99
CA TRP A 70 1.35 10.36 -7.91
C TRP A 70 2.50 11.10 -7.20
N ILE A 71 2.20 11.84 -6.13
CA ILE A 71 3.23 12.48 -5.32
C ILE A 71 4.12 11.41 -4.68
N LEU A 72 3.55 10.36 -4.12
CA LEU A 72 4.29 9.30 -3.44
C LEU A 72 5.11 8.43 -4.40
N SER A 73 4.59 8.15 -5.59
CA SER A 73 5.28 7.34 -6.61
C SER A 73 6.34 8.09 -7.41
N GLY A 74 6.57 9.37 -7.13
CA GLY A 74 7.50 10.19 -7.90
C GLY A 74 6.96 10.66 -9.26
N GLY A 75 5.67 10.42 -9.54
CA GLY A 75 5.04 10.73 -10.83
C GLY A 75 5.63 9.89 -11.97
N PHE A 76 5.38 10.32 -13.20
CA PHE A 76 5.98 9.73 -14.40
C PHE A 76 7.28 10.45 -14.82
N ASP A 77 7.99 11.10 -13.89
CA ASP A 77 9.26 11.72 -14.21
C ASP A 77 10.38 10.71 -14.02
N ASP A 78 10.85 10.11 -15.13
CA ASP A 78 11.95 9.14 -15.18
C ASP A 78 13.28 9.69 -14.59
N ASN A 79 13.34 10.99 -14.29
CA ASN A 79 14.50 11.62 -13.69
C ASN A 79 14.44 11.70 -12.16
N VAL A 80 13.32 11.37 -11.56
CA VAL A 80 13.21 11.30 -10.10
C VAL A 80 13.89 10.03 -9.61
N LYS A 81 15.08 10.18 -9.02
CA LYS A 81 15.78 9.05 -8.39
C LYS A 81 15.25 8.88 -6.98
N GLU A 82 14.59 7.76 -6.75
CA GLU A 82 14.30 7.30 -5.39
C GLU A 82 15.44 6.41 -4.89
N ASP A 83 16.08 6.83 -3.80
CA ASP A 83 17.01 6.00 -3.04
C ASP A 83 16.22 5.20 -2.01
N LEU A 84 15.40 4.28 -2.51
CA LEU A 84 14.68 3.30 -1.71
C LEU A 84 15.45 1.98 -1.77
N ASP A 85 15.64 1.35 -0.61
CA ASP A 85 16.03 -0.06 -0.61
C ASP A 85 14.87 -0.93 -1.14
N THR A 86 15.13 -2.20 -1.37
CA THR A 86 14.14 -3.11 -1.98
C THR A 86 12.86 -3.20 -1.16
N PHE A 87 12.96 -3.23 0.17
CA PHE A 87 11.79 -3.26 1.04
C PHE A 87 11.01 -1.95 0.99
N GLU A 88 11.70 -0.81 1.03
CA GLU A 88 11.07 0.51 0.95
C GLU A 88 10.36 0.72 -0.40
N GLY A 89 10.96 0.24 -1.50
CA GLY A 89 10.35 0.27 -2.84
C GLY A 89 9.09 -0.57 -2.91
N PHE A 90 9.17 -1.82 -2.49
CA PHE A 90 8.00 -2.70 -2.37
C PHE A 90 6.89 -2.09 -1.50
N PHE A 91 7.25 -1.58 -0.33
CA PHE A 91 6.29 -0.97 0.59
C PHE A 91 5.60 0.26 -0.01
N ARG A 92 6.35 1.11 -0.73
CA ARG A 92 5.78 2.23 -1.50
C ARG A 92 4.72 1.73 -2.47
N ASP A 93 5.03 0.68 -3.23
CA ASP A 93 4.12 0.15 -4.26
C ASP A 93 2.84 -0.39 -3.63
N VAL A 94 2.93 -1.13 -2.52
CA VAL A 94 1.76 -1.58 -1.75
C VAL A 94 0.90 -0.41 -1.26
N VAL A 95 1.52 0.58 -0.64
CA VAL A 95 0.79 1.76 -0.12
C VAL A 95 0.12 2.55 -1.24
N THR A 96 0.82 2.74 -2.36
CA THR A 96 0.28 3.50 -3.49
C THR A 96 -0.83 2.74 -4.21
N TRP A 97 -0.76 1.41 -4.28
CA TRP A 97 -1.82 0.58 -4.83
C TRP A 97 -3.11 0.70 -4.02
N ASP A 98 -3.06 0.51 -2.71
CA ASP A 98 -4.24 0.64 -1.85
C ASP A 98 -4.78 2.06 -1.81
N LEU A 99 -3.89 3.06 -1.89
CA LEU A 99 -4.30 4.45 -1.99
C LEU A 99 -4.98 4.75 -3.33
N ASP A 100 -4.50 4.18 -4.44
CA ASP A 100 -5.14 4.31 -5.75
C ASP A 100 -6.52 3.64 -5.75
N GLY A 101 -6.71 2.56 -4.99
CA GLY A 101 -8.01 1.95 -4.75
C GLY A 101 -9.07 2.95 -4.27
N LEU A 102 -8.68 3.95 -3.47
CA LEU A 102 -9.59 5.03 -3.05
C LEU A 102 -10.02 5.95 -4.22
N SER A 103 -9.33 5.95 -5.35
CA SER A 103 -9.69 6.73 -6.53
C SER A 103 -10.86 6.15 -7.33
N PHE A 104 -11.20 4.88 -7.11
CA PHE A 104 -12.26 4.17 -7.82
C PHE A 104 -13.56 4.02 -7.01
N PHE A 105 -13.61 4.54 -5.79
CA PHE A 105 -14.83 4.48 -4.98
C PHE A 105 -15.99 5.24 -5.63
N SER A 106 -17.13 4.57 -5.77
CA SER A 106 -18.38 5.18 -6.22
C SER A 106 -19.45 5.11 -5.11
N ALA A 107 -20.28 6.14 -5.01
CA ALA A 107 -21.25 6.36 -3.94
C ALA A 107 -22.41 5.33 -3.85
N GLU A 108 -22.42 4.30 -4.68
CA GLU A 108 -23.59 3.39 -4.79
C GLU A 108 -23.60 2.29 -3.72
N ASP A 109 -22.51 2.03 -3.03
CA ASP A 109 -22.39 0.99 -2.01
C ASP A 109 -22.11 1.59 -0.62
N ASN A 110 -22.37 0.86 0.44
CA ASN A 110 -22.40 1.33 1.84
C ASN A 110 -20.99 1.47 2.46
N HIS A 111 -20.13 2.30 1.87
CA HIS A 111 -18.67 2.37 2.06
C HIS A 111 -18.16 2.95 3.39
N LEU A 112 -19.02 3.45 4.30
CA LEU A 112 -18.53 4.01 5.56
C LEU A 112 -17.79 3.01 6.44
N GLN A 113 -18.21 1.73 6.41
CA GLN A 113 -17.52 0.69 7.16
C GLN A 113 -16.17 0.37 6.51
N ASP A 114 -16.13 0.33 5.17
CA ASP A 114 -14.91 0.09 4.40
C ASP A 114 -13.88 1.20 4.65
N MET A 115 -14.32 2.46 4.76
CA MET A 115 -13.46 3.58 5.11
C MET A 115 -12.81 3.45 6.49
N HIS A 116 -13.53 2.90 7.48
CA HIS A 116 -12.95 2.63 8.79
C HIS A 116 -11.93 1.46 8.75
N GLU A 117 -12.14 0.47 7.90
CA GLU A 117 -11.15 -0.59 7.68
C GLU A 117 -9.92 -0.05 6.93
N CYS A 118 -10.10 0.85 5.96
CA CYS A 118 -8.99 1.56 5.31
C CYS A 118 -8.14 2.35 6.32
N ILE A 119 -8.75 3.07 7.27
CA ILE A 119 -8.01 3.75 8.34
C ILE A 119 -7.13 2.74 9.10
N LYS A 120 -7.69 1.62 9.54
CA LYS A 120 -6.94 0.58 10.26
C LYS A 120 -5.81 -0.01 9.41
N LEU A 121 -6.03 -0.19 8.11
CA LEU A 121 -5.01 -0.67 7.19
C LEU A 121 -3.84 0.30 7.11
N PHE A 122 -4.10 1.59 6.92
CA PHE A 122 -3.03 2.60 6.85
C PHE A 122 -2.34 2.82 8.20
N GLU A 123 -3.01 2.64 9.33
CA GLU A 123 -2.37 2.60 10.66
C GLU A 123 -1.37 1.44 10.77
N ARG A 124 -1.71 0.26 10.23
CA ARG A 124 -0.81 -0.89 10.17
C ARG A 124 0.37 -0.63 9.24
N TYR A 125 0.13 0.01 8.10
CA TYR A 125 1.20 0.43 7.19
C TYR A 125 2.16 1.43 7.85
N ASP A 126 1.65 2.38 8.61
CA ASP A 126 2.53 3.29 9.37
C ASP A 126 3.40 2.52 10.37
N HIS A 127 2.81 1.57 11.12
CA HIS A 127 3.56 0.73 12.05
C HIS A 127 4.69 -0.04 11.34
N ILE A 128 4.39 -0.65 10.19
CA ILE A 128 5.39 -1.36 9.38
C ILE A 128 6.47 -0.39 8.90
N TRP A 129 6.10 0.78 8.39
CA TRP A 129 7.05 1.77 7.91
C TRP A 129 8.00 2.29 8.99
N GLN A 130 7.48 2.60 10.17
CA GLN A 130 8.29 3.07 11.30
C GLN A 130 9.27 2.01 11.82
N THR A 131 8.92 0.74 11.66
CA THR A 131 9.72 -0.40 12.11
C THR A 131 10.34 -1.23 10.98
N ARG A 132 10.37 -0.68 9.75
CA ARG A 132 10.68 -1.40 8.50
C ARG A 132 11.94 -2.24 8.49
N LYS A 133 12.96 -1.83 9.23
CA LYS A 133 14.23 -2.59 9.37
C LYS A 133 14.11 -3.88 10.17
N GLN A 134 12.96 -4.12 10.81
CA GLN A 134 12.70 -5.30 11.63
C GLN A 134 11.85 -6.33 10.88
N TRP A 135 11.41 -5.99 9.67
CA TRP A 135 10.55 -6.85 8.86
C TRP A 135 11.34 -7.58 7.80
N ARG A 136 10.97 -8.83 7.60
CA ARG A 136 11.39 -9.65 6.46
C ARG A 136 10.15 -10.07 5.67
N ALA A 137 10.33 -10.36 4.40
CA ALA A 137 9.28 -10.79 3.51
C ALA A 137 9.54 -12.21 3.01
N VAL A 138 8.52 -13.05 3.08
CA VAL A 138 8.52 -14.37 2.44
C VAL A 138 7.33 -14.39 1.49
N TYR A 139 7.58 -14.68 0.22
CA TYR A 139 6.54 -14.65 -0.78
C TYR A 139 6.49 -15.91 -1.62
N ALA A 140 5.31 -16.21 -2.15
CA ALA A 140 5.03 -17.32 -3.04
C ALA A 140 4.02 -16.94 -4.09
N MET A 141 4.04 -17.68 -5.20
CA MET A 141 2.94 -17.72 -6.14
C MET A 141 1.94 -18.75 -5.62
N ILE A 142 0.66 -18.36 -5.46
CA ILE A 142 -0.38 -19.22 -4.89
C ILE A 142 -1.57 -19.29 -5.84
N GLY A 143 -2.12 -20.48 -6.02
CA GLY A 143 -3.29 -20.71 -6.85
C GLY A 143 -3.12 -21.88 -7.82
N PRO A 144 -4.19 -22.27 -8.52
CA PRO A 144 -4.21 -23.47 -9.37
C PRO A 144 -3.24 -23.43 -10.56
N PHE A 145 -2.70 -22.26 -10.89
CA PHE A 145 -1.72 -22.03 -11.97
C PHE A 145 -0.50 -21.26 -11.46
N ALA A 146 -0.08 -21.54 -10.21
CA ALA A 146 0.96 -20.80 -9.52
C ALA A 146 2.26 -20.64 -10.32
N GLU A 147 2.63 -21.63 -11.13
CA GLU A 147 3.85 -21.58 -11.97
C GLU A 147 3.70 -20.68 -13.21
N GLU A 148 2.48 -20.45 -13.69
CA GLU A 148 2.23 -19.71 -14.95
C GLU A 148 1.56 -18.35 -14.68
N ASN A 149 0.56 -18.30 -13.81
CA ASN A 149 -0.27 -17.12 -13.55
C ASN A 149 -0.75 -17.07 -12.08
N GLY A 150 0.00 -17.61 -11.13
CA GLY A 150 -0.36 -17.59 -9.72
C GLY A 150 -0.32 -16.17 -9.15
N ASP A 151 -1.23 -15.89 -8.25
CA ASP A 151 -1.23 -14.65 -7.50
C ASP A 151 -0.05 -14.63 -6.52
N GLN A 152 0.58 -13.47 -6.38
CA GLN A 152 1.69 -13.32 -5.46
C GLN A 152 1.20 -12.89 -4.08
N TYR A 153 1.60 -13.63 -3.07
CA TYR A 153 1.30 -13.30 -1.68
C TYR A 153 2.58 -13.16 -0.88
N VAL A 154 2.67 -12.07 -0.16
CA VAL A 154 3.83 -11.70 0.64
C VAL A 154 3.45 -11.74 2.12
N ALA A 155 4.10 -12.63 2.87
CA ALA A 155 4.07 -12.59 4.31
C ALA A 155 5.15 -11.64 4.82
N LEU A 156 4.78 -10.48 5.31
CA LEU A 156 5.64 -9.58 6.07
C LEU A 156 5.69 -10.07 7.51
N ILE A 157 6.88 -10.31 8.04
CA ILE A 157 7.07 -10.94 9.35
C ILE A 157 8.04 -10.12 10.19
N ASN A 158 7.61 -9.76 11.39
CA ASN A 158 8.45 -9.16 12.42
C ASN A 158 8.70 -10.18 13.55
N ASP A 159 9.89 -10.75 13.56
CA ASP A 159 10.26 -11.77 14.57
C ASP A 159 10.48 -11.16 15.97
N THR A 160 10.69 -9.85 16.06
CA THR A 160 10.91 -9.13 17.33
C THR A 160 9.59 -8.92 18.07
N THR A 161 8.56 -8.41 17.38
CA THR A 161 7.24 -8.15 17.96
C THR A 161 6.31 -9.36 17.87
N LYS A 162 6.70 -10.39 17.12
CA LYS A 162 5.87 -11.54 16.76
C LYS A 162 4.58 -11.15 16.06
N GLU A 163 4.72 -10.36 15.04
CA GLU A 163 3.63 -9.91 14.19
C GLU A 163 3.85 -10.36 12.75
N TYR A 164 2.77 -10.56 12.02
CA TYR A 164 2.83 -10.77 10.58
C TYR A 164 1.61 -10.20 9.88
N MET A 165 1.78 -9.93 8.57
CA MET A 165 0.73 -9.45 7.68
C MET A 165 0.86 -10.17 6.34
N ILE A 166 -0.25 -10.55 5.71
CA ILE A 166 -0.26 -11.16 4.38
C ILE A 166 -0.82 -10.15 3.39
N ILE A 167 -0.03 -9.81 2.38
CA ILE A 167 -0.35 -8.79 1.38
C ILE A 167 -0.33 -9.45 0.00
N TYR A 168 -1.34 -9.15 -0.83
CA TYR A 168 -1.28 -9.41 -2.26
C TYR A 168 -0.33 -8.43 -2.94
N SER A 169 0.47 -8.90 -3.89
CA SER A 169 1.35 -8.05 -4.70
C SER A 169 1.68 -8.75 -6.02
N ASP A 170 1.65 -8.02 -7.09
CA ASP A 170 2.11 -8.44 -8.42
C ASP A 170 3.45 -7.80 -8.84
N HIS A 171 4.13 -7.14 -7.89
CA HIS A 171 5.33 -6.35 -8.15
C HIS A 171 6.65 -7.11 -7.97
N LEU A 172 6.61 -8.36 -7.50
CA LEU A 172 7.82 -9.16 -7.32
C LEU A 172 8.01 -10.15 -8.47
N GLU A 173 9.19 -10.17 -9.05
CA GLU A 173 9.53 -11.17 -10.06
C GLU A 173 9.63 -12.56 -9.42
N ASN A 174 9.12 -13.58 -10.11
CA ASN A 174 9.22 -14.97 -9.66
C ASN A 174 10.70 -15.36 -9.48
N GLY A 175 11.02 -15.87 -8.28
CA GLY A 175 12.38 -16.25 -7.92
C GLY A 175 13.28 -15.10 -7.48
N PHE A 176 12.75 -13.85 -7.41
CA PHE A 176 13.49 -12.74 -6.83
C PHE A 176 13.86 -13.03 -5.37
N GLN A 177 15.10 -12.77 -5.01
CA GLN A 177 15.58 -12.92 -3.64
C GLN A 177 16.61 -11.84 -3.32
N ASP A 178 16.49 -11.25 -2.14
CA ASP A 178 17.50 -10.38 -1.55
C ASP A 178 17.57 -10.59 -0.02
N GLU A 179 18.24 -9.70 0.70
CA GLU A 179 18.37 -9.82 2.15
C GLU A 179 17.03 -9.70 2.91
N HIS A 180 16.01 -9.04 2.31
CA HIS A 180 14.70 -8.83 2.91
C HIS A 180 13.63 -9.78 2.34
N PHE A 181 13.82 -10.31 1.13
CA PHE A 181 12.82 -11.07 0.40
C PHE A 181 13.29 -12.50 0.13
N LYS A 182 12.46 -13.46 0.46
CA LYS A 182 12.69 -14.86 0.18
C LYS A 182 11.52 -15.45 -0.60
N PHE A 183 11.77 -15.96 -1.80
CA PHE A 183 10.81 -16.76 -2.55
C PHE A 183 10.77 -18.19 -2.03
N VAL A 184 9.56 -18.74 -1.89
CA VAL A 184 9.30 -20.12 -1.47
C VAL A 184 8.20 -20.76 -2.31
N THR A 185 8.01 -22.07 -2.21
CA THR A 185 6.87 -22.74 -2.85
C THR A 185 5.56 -22.41 -2.12
N GLN A 186 4.43 -22.67 -2.78
CA GLN A 186 3.10 -22.50 -2.17
C GLN A 186 2.99 -23.30 -0.86
N GLU A 187 3.41 -24.56 -0.86
CA GLU A 187 3.35 -25.43 0.31
C GLU A 187 4.21 -24.92 1.46
N GLU A 188 5.42 -24.44 1.15
CA GLU A 188 6.31 -23.84 2.15
C GLU A 188 5.73 -22.56 2.74
N HIS A 189 5.04 -21.74 1.92
CA HIS A 189 4.39 -20.51 2.38
C HIS A 189 3.22 -20.82 3.33
N ILE A 190 2.35 -21.77 2.94
CA ILE A 190 1.21 -22.20 3.78
C ILE A 190 1.74 -22.77 5.12
N LEU A 191 2.74 -23.65 5.08
CA LEU A 191 3.35 -24.19 6.29
C LEU A 191 3.97 -23.11 7.16
N LEU A 192 4.59 -22.09 6.57
CA LEU A 192 5.12 -20.95 7.31
C LEU A 192 4.01 -20.21 8.06
N ILE A 193 2.88 -19.92 7.41
CA ILE A 193 1.75 -19.23 8.05
C ILE A 193 1.19 -20.06 9.21
N GLU A 194 1.04 -21.37 9.04
CA GLU A 194 0.63 -22.25 10.13
C GLU A 194 1.63 -22.25 11.30
N GLN A 195 2.94 -22.27 11.02
CA GLN A 195 3.98 -22.18 12.04
C GLN A 195 3.93 -20.85 12.78
N LEU A 196 3.72 -19.73 12.11
CA LEU A 196 3.56 -18.41 12.74
C LEU A 196 2.36 -18.41 13.69
N LYS A 197 1.19 -18.86 13.21
CA LYS A 197 -0.03 -19.02 14.04
C LYS A 197 0.25 -19.84 15.30
N ASN A 198 0.85 -21.03 15.14
CA ASN A 198 1.13 -21.95 16.23
C ASN A 198 2.23 -21.44 17.19
N SER A 199 3.10 -20.57 16.73
CA SER A 199 4.17 -19.96 17.54
C SER A 199 3.75 -18.67 18.26
N GLY A 200 2.46 -18.32 18.18
CA GLY A 200 1.87 -17.19 18.89
C GLY A 200 2.15 -15.83 18.23
N TYR A 201 2.41 -15.83 16.93
CA TYR A 201 2.46 -14.58 16.18
C TYR A 201 1.06 -14.02 15.99
N GLN A 202 0.93 -12.71 16.12
CA GLN A 202 -0.30 -12.00 15.89
C GLN A 202 -0.41 -11.60 14.42
N ILE A 203 -1.53 -11.92 13.78
CA ILE A 203 -1.84 -11.42 12.44
C ILE A 203 -2.34 -9.99 12.52
N LEU A 204 -1.77 -9.10 11.71
CA LEU A 204 -2.22 -7.71 11.59
C LEU A 204 -3.31 -7.58 10.53
N SER A 205 -3.14 -8.24 9.39
CA SER A 205 -4.11 -8.30 8.31
C SER A 205 -3.79 -9.48 7.39
N CYS A 206 -4.78 -9.93 6.64
CA CYS A 206 -4.64 -10.93 5.59
C CYS A 206 -5.48 -10.51 4.40
N SER A 207 -4.90 -10.57 3.21
CA SER A 207 -5.63 -10.39 1.96
C SER A 207 -6.78 -11.41 1.87
N GLU A 208 -7.96 -10.96 1.49
CA GLU A 208 -9.13 -11.85 1.35
C GLU A 208 -8.88 -12.93 0.29
N GLU A 209 -8.20 -12.58 -0.79
CA GLU A 209 -7.85 -13.50 -1.86
C GLU A 209 -6.99 -14.66 -1.36
N TYR A 210 -6.03 -14.38 -0.44
CA TYR A 210 -5.22 -15.44 0.17
C TYR A 210 -6.09 -16.42 0.96
N TYR A 211 -7.06 -15.91 1.70
CA TYR A 211 -7.97 -16.76 2.49
C TYR A 211 -8.83 -17.67 1.60
N TYR A 212 -9.32 -17.15 0.48
CA TYR A 212 -10.09 -17.93 -0.49
C TYR A 212 -9.22 -18.96 -1.22
N SER A 213 -8.00 -18.63 -1.60
CA SER A 213 -7.09 -19.58 -2.25
C SER A 213 -6.70 -20.74 -1.33
N GLU A 214 -6.52 -20.48 -0.03
CA GLU A 214 -6.24 -21.50 0.98
C GLU A 214 -7.43 -22.46 1.23
N ILE A 215 -8.67 -21.98 1.03
CA ILE A 215 -9.90 -22.76 1.27
C ILE A 215 -10.35 -23.52 0.02
N LEU A 216 -10.18 -22.96 -1.17
CA LEU A 216 -10.66 -23.56 -2.42
C LEU A 216 -9.88 -24.81 -2.83
N ASP A 217 -8.69 -25.04 -2.26
CA ASP A 217 -7.85 -26.21 -2.49
C ASP A 217 -8.08 -27.34 -1.45
N GLN A 218 -9.09 -27.23 -0.58
CA GLN A 218 -9.57 -28.29 0.32
C GLN A 218 -10.86 -28.95 -0.25
#